data_79d5a85154cd2e15612db7b69654ccf0
#
_entry.id   79d5a85154cd2e15612db7b69654ccf0
#
_cell.length_a   1.000
_cell.length_b   1.000
_cell.length_c   1.000
_cell.angle_alpha   90.00
_cell.angle_beta   90.00
_cell.angle_gamma   90.00
#
_symmetry.space_group_name_H-M   'P 1'
#
loop_
_entity.id
_entity.type
_entity.pdbx_description
1 polymer ?
#
loop_
_entity_poly.entity_id
_entity_poly.type
_entity_poly.pdbx_seq_one_letter_code
_entity_poly.pdbx_strand_id
1 'polypeptide(L)'
;WDNVWLVKPFNASDWYGRVTLDLLFSTSYTSDAPWNNTGFKKNRFDDLHTAARSETDETLRRGQYAEMQQILHDEGGVITVAFVSWRLAMAKTIGHGETGGILPADNHRCAERWWRSDV
;
A
#
# COMPACT_ATOMS: atom_id res chain seq x y z
N TRP A 1 -13.63 11.19 11.64
CA TRP A 1 -12.35 10.52 11.46
C TRP A 1 -11.45 10.67 12.69
N ASP A 2 -11.25 11.87 13.18
CA ASP A 2 -10.31 12.21 14.26
C ASP A 2 -10.58 11.51 15.61
N ASN A 3 -11.78 11.02 15.82
CA ASN A 3 -12.16 10.25 17.02
C ASN A 3 -12.15 8.73 16.79
N VAL A 4 -11.71 8.27 15.63
CA VAL A 4 -11.74 6.84 15.26
C VAL A 4 -10.35 6.35 14.90
N TRP A 5 -9.74 6.93 13.87
CA TRP A 5 -8.45 6.50 13.34
C TRP A 5 -7.32 6.77 14.33
N LEU A 6 -6.47 5.79 14.59
CA LEU A 6 -5.42 5.80 15.62
C LEU A 6 -5.93 5.97 17.07
N VAL A 7 -7.25 6.02 17.27
CA VAL A 7 -7.87 6.23 18.60
C VAL A 7 -8.65 5.00 19.05
N LYS A 8 -9.43 4.41 18.15
CA LYS A 8 -10.24 3.24 18.51
C LYS A 8 -9.47 1.94 18.29
N PRO A 9 -9.57 0.98 19.20
CA PRO A 9 -8.86 -0.29 19.09
C PRO A 9 -9.36 -1.19 17.95
N PHE A 10 -10.56 -0.92 17.42
CA PHE A 10 -11.13 -1.61 16.27
C PHE A 10 -11.93 -0.64 15.42
N ASN A 11 -11.61 -0.58 14.14
CA ASN A 11 -12.31 0.28 13.18
C ASN A 11 -12.22 -0.31 11.76
N ALA A 12 -13.06 0.17 10.86
CA ALA A 12 -12.97 -0.10 9.44
C ALA A 12 -12.36 1.12 8.74
N SER A 13 -11.40 0.89 7.87
CA SER A 13 -10.75 1.92 7.06
C SER A 13 -10.43 1.39 5.67
N ASP A 14 -10.26 2.28 4.71
CA ASP A 14 -9.76 1.97 3.39
C ASP A 14 -8.31 2.45 3.25
N TRP A 15 -7.55 1.72 2.47
CA TRP A 15 -6.15 2.02 2.21
C TRP A 15 -5.85 1.99 0.72
N TYR A 16 -5.19 3.01 0.27
CA TYR A 16 -4.66 3.04 -1.09
C TYR A 16 -3.41 2.16 -1.21
N GLY A 17 -3.19 1.59 -2.39
CA GLY A 17 -1.96 0.88 -2.71
C GLY A 17 -0.73 1.76 -2.50
N ARG A 18 0.40 1.13 -2.24
CA ARG A 18 1.72 1.76 -2.22
C ARG A 18 2.55 1.18 -3.35
N VAL A 19 3.45 1.99 -3.88
CA VAL A 19 4.31 1.58 -5.01
C VAL A 19 5.29 0.46 -4.63
N THR A 20 5.63 0.33 -3.35
CA THR A 20 6.50 -0.75 -2.85
C THR A 20 6.01 -1.28 -1.50
N LEU A 21 6.39 -2.52 -1.18
CA LEU A 21 6.16 -3.10 0.14
C LEU A 21 6.90 -2.31 1.23
N ASP A 22 8.12 -1.86 0.94
CA ASP A 22 8.90 -1.04 1.88
C ASP A 22 8.13 0.21 2.31
N LEU A 23 7.56 0.94 1.35
CA LEU A 23 6.77 2.14 1.64
C LEU A 23 5.51 1.81 2.46
N LEU A 24 4.86 0.69 2.19
CA LEU A 24 3.71 0.25 2.97
C LEU A 24 4.13 -0.10 4.41
N PHE A 25 5.18 -0.87 4.58
CA PHE A 25 5.64 -1.34 5.88
C PHE A 25 6.15 -0.20 6.76
N SER A 26 7.00 0.68 6.21
CA SER A 26 7.51 1.85 6.92
C SER A 26 6.44 2.87 7.31
N THR A 27 5.33 2.92 6.56
CA THR A 27 4.26 3.86 6.83
C THR A 27 3.25 3.32 7.84
N SER A 28 3.02 1.99 7.86
CA SER A 28 1.82 1.43 8.50
C SER A 28 2.07 0.26 9.45
N TYR A 29 3.22 -0.43 9.38
CA TYR A 29 3.39 -1.69 10.10
C TYR A 29 4.64 -1.79 10.97
N THR A 30 5.70 -0.99 10.76
CA THR A 30 6.77 -0.92 11.75
C THR A 30 6.24 -0.40 13.08
N SER A 31 6.90 -0.74 14.17
CA SER A 31 6.44 -0.38 15.52
C SER A 31 6.31 1.12 15.76
N ASP A 32 7.09 1.93 15.02
CA ASP A 32 7.10 3.38 15.04
C ASP A 32 6.41 4.03 13.83
N ALA A 33 5.76 3.23 12.98
CA ALA A 33 5.12 3.74 11.78
C ALA A 33 4.04 4.78 12.12
N PRO A 34 4.05 5.93 11.44
CA PRO A 34 3.15 7.05 11.77
C PRO A 34 1.67 6.71 11.55
N TRP A 35 1.37 5.72 10.74
CA TRP A 35 0.00 5.28 10.43
C TRP A 35 -0.28 3.85 10.89
N ASN A 36 0.42 3.38 11.90
CA ASN A 36 0.16 2.07 12.50
C ASN A 36 -1.15 2.10 13.30
N ASN A 37 -2.27 2.00 12.61
CA ASN A 37 -3.61 2.03 13.21
C ASN A 37 -4.05 0.69 13.80
N THR A 38 -3.24 -0.35 13.68
CA THR A 38 -3.49 -1.68 14.23
C THR A 38 -2.90 -1.86 15.62
N GLY A 39 -1.98 -0.98 16.01
CA GLY A 39 -1.18 -1.16 17.23
C GLY A 39 -0.19 -2.33 17.15
N PHE A 40 0.02 -2.91 15.95
CA PHE A 40 0.98 -3.99 15.72
C PHE A 40 2.39 -3.55 16.08
N LYS A 41 3.08 -4.33 16.90
CA LYS A 41 4.46 -4.09 17.30
C LYS A 41 5.17 -5.42 17.44
N LYS A 42 6.20 -5.63 16.62
CA LYS A 42 6.98 -6.86 16.65
C LYS A 42 8.43 -6.60 16.27
N ASN A 43 9.33 -6.79 17.21
CA ASN A 43 10.77 -6.56 17.01
C ASN A 43 11.31 -7.32 15.80
N ARG A 44 10.92 -8.59 15.62
CA ARG A 44 11.38 -9.39 14.46
C ARG A 44 10.99 -8.75 13.13
N PHE A 45 9.80 -8.16 13.03
CA PHE A 45 9.35 -7.43 11.83
C PHE A 45 10.21 -6.18 11.61
N ASP A 46 10.49 -5.41 12.65
CA ASP A 46 11.29 -4.18 12.56
C ASP A 46 12.75 -4.48 12.20
N ASP A 47 13.31 -5.56 12.76
CA ASP A 47 14.66 -6.03 12.43
C ASP A 47 14.76 -6.46 10.95
N LEU A 48 13.80 -7.24 10.48
CA LEU A 48 13.72 -7.65 9.08
C LEU A 48 13.57 -6.46 8.13
N HIS A 49 12.73 -5.50 8.49
CA HIS A 49 12.52 -4.28 7.69
C HIS A 49 13.82 -3.48 7.58
N THR A 50 14.52 -3.30 8.69
CA THR A 50 15.81 -2.60 8.72
C THR A 50 16.87 -3.33 7.88
N ALA A 51 16.97 -4.64 8.02
CA ALA A 51 17.91 -5.46 7.27
C ALA A 51 17.60 -5.44 5.76
N ALA A 52 16.33 -5.62 5.37
CA ALA A 52 15.93 -5.65 3.97
C ALA A 52 16.22 -4.35 3.21
N ARG A 53 16.22 -3.21 3.88
CA ARG A 53 16.53 -1.91 3.27
C ARG A 53 18.00 -1.72 2.91
N SER A 54 18.89 -2.40 3.62
CA SER A 54 20.33 -2.39 3.35
C SER A 54 20.84 -3.62 2.59
N GLU A 55 19.97 -4.64 2.39
CA GLU A 55 20.35 -5.88 1.72
C GLU A 55 20.49 -5.67 0.20
N THR A 56 21.63 -6.06 -0.33
CA THR A 56 21.95 -5.97 -1.76
C THR A 56 21.73 -7.29 -2.51
N ASP A 57 21.74 -8.42 -1.82
CA ASP A 57 21.37 -9.70 -2.40
C ASP A 57 19.85 -9.76 -2.56
N GLU A 58 19.40 -9.82 -3.80
CA GLU A 58 17.98 -9.78 -4.12
C GLU A 58 17.22 -11.01 -3.57
N THR A 59 17.86 -12.17 -3.51
CA THR A 59 17.22 -13.40 -3.00
C THR A 59 17.02 -13.31 -1.49
N LEU A 60 18.03 -12.87 -0.78
CA LEU A 60 17.93 -12.65 0.67
C LEU A 60 16.89 -11.57 0.99
N ARG A 61 16.94 -10.44 0.27
CA ARG A 61 15.96 -9.36 0.44
C ARG A 61 14.53 -9.82 0.19
N ARG A 62 14.28 -10.59 -0.85
CA ARG A 62 12.95 -11.19 -1.12
C ARG A 62 12.50 -12.11 0.01
N GLY A 63 13.41 -12.92 0.55
CA GLY A 63 13.14 -13.78 1.70
C GLY A 63 12.71 -12.98 2.94
N GLN A 64 13.39 -11.89 3.22
CA GLN A 64 13.06 -11.00 4.34
C GLN A 64 11.67 -10.36 4.18
N TYR A 65 11.33 -9.86 2.98
CA TYR A 65 10.00 -9.34 2.72
C TYR A 65 8.91 -10.42 2.76
N ALA A 66 9.21 -11.64 2.31
CA ALA A 66 8.27 -12.75 2.41
C ALA A 66 7.99 -13.12 3.88
N GLU A 67 9.02 -13.18 4.72
CA GLU A 67 8.86 -13.42 6.16
C GLU A 67 8.03 -12.32 6.82
N MET A 68 8.28 -11.04 6.49
CA MET A 68 7.48 -9.92 7.02
C MET A 68 6.00 -10.04 6.62
N GLN A 69 5.71 -10.43 5.37
CA GLN A 69 4.33 -10.66 4.93
C GLN A 69 3.67 -11.81 5.70
N GLN A 70 4.42 -12.90 5.96
CA GLN A 70 3.92 -14.01 6.74
C GLN A 70 3.62 -13.60 8.19
N ILE A 71 4.50 -12.83 8.81
CA ILE A 71 4.27 -12.28 10.16
C ILE A 71 2.99 -11.42 10.20
N LEU A 72 2.78 -10.57 9.20
CA LEU A 72 1.56 -9.75 9.13
C LEU A 72 0.30 -10.59 8.87
N HIS A 73 0.41 -11.65 8.07
CA HIS A 73 -0.70 -12.57 7.84
C HIS A 73 -1.12 -13.29 9.13
N ASP A 74 -0.15 -13.76 9.91
CA ASP A 74 -0.40 -14.62 11.07
C ASP A 74 -0.71 -13.82 12.34
N GLU A 75 -0.10 -12.65 12.50
CA GLU A 75 -0.12 -11.87 13.74
C GLU A 75 -0.53 -10.40 13.55
N GLY A 76 -0.66 -9.94 12.32
CA GLY A 76 -1.07 -8.57 12.01
C GLY A 76 -2.51 -8.28 12.42
N GLY A 77 -2.78 -7.07 12.85
CA GLY A 77 -4.10 -6.63 13.32
C GLY A 77 -5.06 -6.22 12.18
N VAL A 78 -4.83 -6.66 10.92
CA VAL A 78 -5.64 -6.26 9.76
C VAL A 78 -6.42 -7.44 9.20
N ILE A 79 -7.70 -7.22 8.96
CA ILE A 79 -8.55 -8.14 8.20
C ILE A 79 -8.92 -7.45 6.89
N THR A 80 -8.34 -7.92 5.78
CA THR A 80 -8.68 -7.43 4.45
C THR A 80 -9.94 -8.11 3.95
N VAL A 81 -11.06 -7.40 4.01
CA VAL A 81 -12.37 -7.95 3.63
C VAL A 81 -12.65 -7.85 2.13
N ALA A 82 -12.05 -6.89 1.43
CA ALA A 82 -12.23 -6.70 -0.01
C ALA A 82 -11.12 -5.82 -0.61
N PHE A 83 -10.91 -6.00 -1.91
CA PHE A 83 -10.14 -5.07 -2.72
C PHE A 83 -11.10 -4.24 -3.58
N VAL A 84 -11.01 -2.93 -3.45
CA VAL A 84 -11.88 -1.99 -4.17
C VAL A 84 -11.27 -1.67 -5.52
N SER A 85 -12.04 -1.85 -6.58
CA SER A 85 -11.62 -1.45 -7.94
C SER A 85 -11.78 0.06 -8.13
N TRP A 86 -10.77 0.69 -8.67
CA TRP A 86 -10.88 2.07 -9.15
C TRP A 86 -11.89 2.15 -10.30
N ARG A 87 -12.82 3.06 -10.19
CA ARG A 87 -13.78 3.35 -11.26
C ARG A 87 -13.60 4.79 -11.69
N LEU A 88 -13.39 4.98 -12.98
CA LEU A 88 -13.23 6.29 -13.58
C LEU A 88 -14.21 6.44 -14.73
N ALA A 89 -14.95 7.54 -14.73
CA ALA A 89 -15.82 7.92 -15.86
C ALA A 89 -15.14 9.06 -16.59
N MET A 90 -15.14 8.97 -17.92
CA MET A 90 -14.57 10.00 -18.79
C MET A 90 -15.42 10.20 -20.03
N ALA A 91 -15.27 11.36 -20.69
CA ALA A 91 -15.91 11.62 -21.96
C ALA A 91 -15.37 10.70 -23.05
N LYS A 92 -16.19 10.31 -24.02
CA LYS A 92 -15.79 9.46 -25.17
C LYS A 92 -14.69 10.09 -26.03
N THR A 93 -14.50 11.40 -25.91
CA THR A 93 -13.45 12.16 -26.59
C THR A 93 -12.10 12.11 -25.88
N ILE A 94 -11.97 11.35 -24.80
CA ILE A 94 -10.70 11.12 -24.11
C ILE A 94 -10.15 9.77 -24.54
N GLY A 95 -9.01 9.81 -25.23
CA GLY A 95 -8.21 8.64 -25.56
C GLY A 95 -7.17 8.34 -24.50
N HIS A 96 -6.89 7.06 -24.27
CA HIS A 96 -5.84 6.60 -23.37
C HIS A 96 -5.29 5.25 -23.84
N GLY A 97 -4.07 4.92 -23.45
CA GLY A 97 -3.51 3.58 -23.57
C GLY A 97 -3.84 2.70 -22.36
N GLU A 98 -2.99 1.73 -22.10
CA GLU A 98 -3.07 0.92 -20.87
C GLU A 98 -2.90 1.81 -19.63
N THR A 99 -3.79 1.66 -18.67
CA THR A 99 -3.81 2.51 -17.46
C THR A 99 -3.18 1.80 -16.27
N GLY A 100 -2.42 2.54 -15.47
CA GLY A 100 -1.93 2.06 -14.19
C GLY A 100 -3.06 1.93 -13.16
N GLY A 101 -3.02 0.88 -12.33
CA GLY A 101 -4.10 0.52 -11.41
C GLY A 101 -3.80 0.70 -9.92
N ILE A 102 -2.60 1.15 -9.55
CA ILE A 102 -2.21 1.31 -8.13
C ILE A 102 -2.87 2.54 -7.50
N LEU A 103 -2.91 3.64 -8.24
CA LEU A 103 -3.51 4.91 -7.82
C LEU A 103 -4.56 5.38 -8.84
N PRO A 104 -5.52 6.24 -8.44
CA PRO A 104 -6.54 6.77 -9.34
C PRO A 104 -5.96 7.46 -10.58
N ALA A 105 -6.78 7.60 -11.61
CA ALA A 105 -6.48 8.39 -12.80
C ALA A 105 -5.11 8.06 -13.42
N ASP A 106 -4.88 6.75 -13.68
CA ASP A 106 -3.65 6.25 -14.29
C ASP A 106 -2.39 6.54 -13.43
N ASN A 107 -2.47 6.20 -12.15
CA ASN A 107 -1.45 6.52 -11.15
C ASN A 107 -1.16 8.03 -11.04
N HIS A 108 -2.18 8.87 -11.16
CA HIS A 108 -2.14 10.35 -11.20
C HIS A 108 -1.40 10.91 -12.44
N ARG A 109 -1.23 10.12 -13.50
CA ARG A 109 -0.52 10.52 -14.72
C ARG A 109 -1.45 10.76 -15.91
N CYS A 110 -2.75 10.86 -15.70
CA CYS A 110 -3.70 11.09 -16.78
C CYS A 110 -3.39 12.36 -17.59
N ALA A 111 -2.93 13.44 -16.95
CA ALA A 111 -2.56 14.69 -17.63
C ALA A 111 -1.38 14.55 -18.60
N GLU A 112 -0.51 13.54 -18.37
CA GLU A 112 0.67 13.28 -19.20
C GLU A 112 0.40 12.26 -20.32
N ARG A 113 -0.53 11.32 -20.08
CA ARG A 113 -0.66 10.09 -20.85
C ARG A 113 -1.97 9.99 -21.64
N TRP A 114 -2.96 10.81 -21.29
CA TRP A 114 -4.23 10.81 -21.96
C TRP A 114 -4.32 11.97 -22.94
N TRP A 115 -5.06 11.80 -24.02
CA TRP A 115 -5.18 12.77 -25.07
C TRP A 115 -6.64 13.00 -25.44
N ARG A 116 -6.90 14.11 -26.09
CA ARG A 116 -8.18 14.34 -26.72
C ARG A 116 -8.20 13.60 -28.05
N SER A 117 -9.19 12.75 -28.21
CA SER A 117 -9.45 12.07 -29.48
C SER A 117 -10.55 12.84 -30.19
N ASP A 118 -10.25 13.38 -31.35
CA ASP A 118 -11.25 13.95 -32.22
C ASP A 118 -11.98 12.77 -32.89
N VAL A 119 -13.26 12.63 -32.56
CA VAL A 119 -14.14 11.60 -33.13
C VAL A 119 -14.75 12.16 -34.41
#